data_96c6b6974893e406cf387b43b30e1046
#
_entry.id   96c6b6974893e406cf387b43b30e1046
#
_cell.length_a   1.000
_cell.length_b   1.000
_cell.length_c   1.000
_cell.angle_alpha   90.00
_cell.angle_beta   90.00
_cell.angle_gamma   90.00
#
_symmetry.space_group_name_H-M   'P 1'
#
loop_
_entity.id
_entity.type
_entity.pdbx_description
1 polymer ?
#
loop_
_entity_poly.entity_id
_entity_poly.type
_entity_poly.pdbx_seq_one_letter_code
_entity_poly.pdbx_strand_id
1 'polypeptide(L)'
;MGSLLSFSVIVSALELGFIYALVALALFLSYSILNIADLSTDGCFTLGCAVGAQVAIMGHPILALFAAMAAGVCSGYIMAFLQTKLGVESILAGIIVNTGLYTVNLAAMGFSSNLSLFKCDTIYSLTKGVLGTTWYKLIVSALIVDVRFPL
;
A
#
# COMPACT_ATOMS: atom_id res chain seq x y z
N MET A 1 22.78 22.35 9.84
CA MET A 1 21.49 22.64 9.17
C MET A 1 21.45 22.34 7.66
N GLY A 2 22.57 22.05 7.01
CA GLY A 2 22.60 21.79 5.56
C GLY A 2 22.23 20.37 5.10
N SER A 3 22.01 19.42 5.99
CA SER A 3 21.71 18.03 5.64
C SER A 3 20.21 17.69 5.48
N LEU A 4 19.34 18.58 5.89
CA LEU A 4 17.89 18.37 5.78
C LEU A 4 17.36 18.58 4.35
N LEU A 5 18.10 19.26 3.50
CA LEU A 5 17.77 19.50 2.09
C LEU A 5 18.69 18.71 1.13
N SER A 6 19.25 17.60 1.57
CA SER A 6 20.02 16.74 0.66
C SER A 6 19.11 16.21 -0.44
N PHE A 7 19.61 16.19 -1.66
CA PHE A 7 18.86 15.72 -2.84
C PHE A 7 18.22 14.34 -2.62
N SER A 8 18.88 13.45 -1.88
CA SER A 8 18.36 12.12 -1.54
C SER A 8 17.10 12.17 -0.67
N VAL A 9 17.00 13.13 0.25
CA VAL A 9 15.81 13.31 1.12
C VAL A 9 14.62 13.79 0.30
N ILE A 10 14.86 14.73 -0.63
CA ILE A 10 13.80 15.23 -1.53
C ILE A 10 13.27 14.12 -2.42
N VAL A 11 14.15 13.31 -3.01
CA VAL A 11 13.75 12.16 -3.86
C VAL A 11 12.94 11.15 -3.05
N SER A 12 13.37 10.80 -1.84
CA SER A 12 12.63 9.86 -0.98
C SER A 12 11.27 10.42 -0.54
N ALA A 13 11.19 11.72 -0.28
CA ALA A 13 9.93 12.37 0.07
C ALA A 13 8.94 12.37 -1.11
N LEU A 14 9.43 12.61 -2.34
CA LEU A 14 8.60 12.52 -3.54
C LEU A 14 8.13 11.09 -3.82
N GLU A 15 9.00 10.10 -3.66
CA GLU A 15 8.65 8.68 -3.81
C GLU A 15 7.51 8.30 -2.85
N LEU A 16 7.66 8.65 -1.57
CA LEU A 16 6.63 8.41 -0.57
C LEU A 16 5.33 9.16 -0.89
N GLY A 17 5.44 10.40 -1.35
CA GLY A 17 4.30 11.22 -1.77
C GLY A 17 3.49 10.60 -2.90
N PHE A 18 4.14 10.03 -3.92
CA PHE A 18 3.47 9.32 -5.01
C PHE A 18 2.75 8.05 -4.52
N ILE A 19 3.36 7.30 -3.60
CA ILE A 19 2.72 6.11 -3.03
C ILE A 19 1.46 6.50 -2.25
N TYR A 20 1.55 7.51 -1.39
CA TYR A 20 0.39 7.99 -0.64
C TYR A 20 -0.65 8.70 -1.52
N ALA A 21 -0.28 9.22 -2.68
CA ALA A 21 -1.24 9.75 -3.65
C ALA A 21 -2.23 8.66 -4.13
N LEU A 22 -1.78 7.41 -4.26
CA LEU A 22 -2.68 6.28 -4.59
C LEU A 22 -3.69 6.01 -3.48
N VAL A 23 -3.27 6.09 -2.22
CA VAL A 23 -4.17 5.94 -1.07
C VAL A 23 -5.19 7.08 -1.03
N ALA A 24 -4.74 8.32 -1.26
CA ALA A 24 -5.62 9.48 -1.33
C ALA A 24 -6.65 9.37 -2.47
N LEU A 25 -6.23 8.86 -3.64
CA LEU A 25 -7.13 8.59 -4.76
C LEU A 25 -8.16 7.50 -4.45
N ALA A 26 -7.75 6.43 -3.77
CA ALA A 26 -8.67 5.38 -3.34
C ALA A 26 -9.74 5.93 -2.39
N LEU A 27 -9.34 6.77 -1.43
CA LEU A 27 -10.26 7.48 -0.53
C LEU A 27 -11.20 8.43 -1.29
N PHE A 28 -10.64 9.19 -2.25
CA PHE A 28 -11.43 10.11 -3.06
C PHE A 28 -12.48 9.36 -3.89
N LEU A 29 -12.12 8.25 -4.51
CA LEU A 29 -13.05 7.42 -5.28
C LEU A 29 -14.13 6.83 -4.39
N SER A 30 -13.77 6.32 -3.21
CA SER A 30 -14.75 5.81 -2.23
C SER A 30 -15.75 6.88 -1.83
N TYR A 31 -15.27 8.07 -1.49
CA TYR A 31 -16.13 9.17 -1.10
C TYR A 31 -16.97 9.73 -2.26
N SER A 32 -16.37 9.89 -3.45
CA SER A 32 -17.04 10.50 -4.60
C SER A 32 -18.09 9.60 -5.24
N ILE A 33 -17.85 8.28 -5.29
CA ILE A 33 -18.75 7.33 -5.96
C ILE A 33 -19.74 6.71 -4.98
N LEU A 34 -19.28 6.29 -3.81
CA LEU A 34 -20.09 5.59 -2.82
C LEU A 34 -20.71 6.53 -1.79
N ASN A 35 -20.26 7.78 -1.74
CA ASN A 35 -20.64 8.78 -0.72
C ASN A 35 -20.44 8.26 0.73
N ILE A 36 -19.44 7.41 0.91
CA ILE A 36 -19.13 6.70 2.14
C ILE A 36 -17.70 7.05 2.54
N ALA A 37 -17.50 7.52 3.77
CA ALA A 37 -16.18 7.72 4.34
C ALA A 37 -15.60 6.37 4.77
N ASP A 38 -14.72 5.78 3.95
CA ASP A 38 -14.08 4.51 4.25
C ASP A 38 -12.80 4.72 5.06
N LEU A 39 -12.89 4.51 6.36
CA LEU A 39 -11.77 4.60 7.29
C LEU A 39 -10.88 3.33 7.31
N SER A 40 -11.25 2.28 6.56
CA SER A 40 -10.47 1.04 6.52
C SER A 40 -9.35 1.07 5.48
N THR A 41 -9.33 2.06 4.59
CA THR A 41 -8.38 2.16 3.46
C THR A 41 -6.93 2.10 3.93
N ASP A 42 -6.59 2.76 5.03
CA ASP A 42 -5.23 2.75 5.60
C ASP A 42 -4.84 1.35 6.11
N GLY A 43 -5.75 0.67 6.80
CA GLY A 43 -5.54 -0.71 7.25
C GLY A 43 -5.39 -1.70 6.09
N CYS A 44 -6.17 -1.54 5.02
CA CYS A 44 -6.08 -2.35 3.81
C CYS A 44 -4.74 -2.14 3.09
N PHE A 45 -4.28 -0.89 3.01
CA PHE A 45 -2.98 -0.54 2.44
C PHE A 45 -1.84 -1.18 3.25
N THR A 46 -1.88 -1.04 4.57
CA THR A 46 -0.87 -1.62 5.48
C THR A 46 -0.84 -3.15 5.39
N LEU A 47 -2.01 -3.80 5.28
CA LEU A 47 -2.10 -5.24 5.06
C LEU A 47 -1.43 -5.65 3.74
N GLY A 48 -1.72 -4.95 2.67
CA GLY A 48 -1.08 -5.17 1.37
C GLY A 48 0.44 -5.06 1.45
N CYS A 49 0.95 -4.05 2.16
CA CYS A 49 2.38 -3.88 2.40
C CYS A 49 2.97 -5.02 3.24
N ALA A 50 2.30 -5.45 4.30
CA ALA A 50 2.78 -6.52 5.19
C ALA A 50 2.87 -7.87 4.44
N VAL A 51 1.80 -8.26 3.73
CA VAL A 51 1.76 -9.49 2.94
C VAL A 51 2.76 -9.45 1.78
N GLY A 52 2.82 -8.32 1.07
CA GLY A 52 3.78 -8.12 -0.01
C GLY A 52 5.23 -8.22 0.48
N ALA A 53 5.55 -7.62 1.62
CA ALA A 53 6.88 -7.70 2.22
C ALA A 53 7.26 -9.14 2.58
N GLN A 54 6.36 -9.92 3.16
CA GLN A 54 6.62 -11.32 3.50
C GLN A 54 6.91 -12.18 2.26
N VAL A 55 6.11 -12.03 1.20
CA VAL A 55 6.33 -12.78 -0.04
C VAL A 55 7.61 -12.33 -0.77
N ALA A 56 7.96 -11.04 -0.68
CA ALA A 56 9.22 -10.53 -1.22
C ALA A 56 10.44 -11.13 -0.48
N ILE A 57 10.36 -11.32 0.85
CA ILE A 57 11.39 -11.99 1.65
C ILE A 57 11.58 -13.45 1.21
N MET A 58 10.51 -14.12 0.74
CA MET A 58 10.59 -15.47 0.18
C MET A 58 11.27 -15.53 -1.20
N GLY A 59 11.73 -14.40 -1.74
CA GLY A 59 12.46 -14.33 -3.00
C GLY A 59 11.59 -14.27 -4.26
N HIS A 60 10.30 -14.00 -4.13
CA HIS A 60 9.37 -13.91 -5.26
C HIS A 60 8.73 -12.51 -5.40
N PRO A 61 9.47 -11.52 -5.91
CA PRO A 61 9.00 -10.11 -5.94
C PRO A 61 7.77 -9.90 -6.82
N ILE A 62 7.60 -10.68 -7.89
CA ILE A 62 6.41 -10.59 -8.76
C ILE A 62 5.18 -11.17 -8.04
N LEU A 63 5.33 -12.31 -7.37
CA LEU A 63 4.26 -12.91 -6.55
C LEU A 63 3.87 -12.02 -5.37
N ALA A 64 4.81 -11.24 -4.83
CA ALA A 64 4.55 -10.28 -3.77
C ALA A 64 3.51 -9.24 -4.18
N LEU A 65 3.55 -8.77 -5.42
CA LEU A 65 2.57 -7.81 -5.96
C LEU A 65 1.16 -8.43 -6.02
N PHE A 66 1.05 -9.64 -6.56
CA PHE A 66 -0.24 -10.34 -6.64
C PHE A 66 -0.79 -10.70 -5.25
N ALA A 67 0.07 -11.11 -4.33
CA ALA A 67 -0.31 -11.39 -2.96
C ALA A 67 -0.81 -10.14 -2.22
N ALA A 68 -0.14 -9.00 -2.40
CA ALA A 68 -0.57 -7.72 -1.84
C ALA A 68 -1.94 -7.28 -2.42
N MET A 69 -2.15 -7.45 -3.73
CA MET A 69 -3.43 -7.16 -4.37
C MET A 69 -4.54 -8.07 -3.84
N ALA A 70 -4.30 -9.37 -3.70
CA ALA A 70 -5.26 -10.32 -3.16
C ALA A 70 -5.62 -9.99 -1.70
N ALA A 71 -4.64 -9.63 -0.87
CA ALA A 71 -4.87 -9.20 0.50
C ALA A 71 -5.74 -7.94 0.59
N GLY A 72 -5.50 -6.96 -0.29
CA GLY A 72 -6.33 -5.75 -0.42
C GLY A 72 -7.76 -6.07 -0.83
N VAL A 73 -7.97 -6.96 -1.80
CA VAL A 73 -9.31 -7.39 -2.22
C VAL A 73 -10.05 -8.11 -1.09
N CYS A 74 -9.38 -9.01 -0.36
CA CYS A 74 -9.98 -9.72 0.77
C CYS A 74 -10.42 -8.76 1.88
N SER A 75 -9.59 -7.78 2.22
CA SER A 75 -9.95 -6.78 3.24
C SER A 75 -11.10 -5.89 2.81
N GLY A 76 -11.12 -5.44 1.55
CA GLY A 76 -12.22 -4.68 0.98
C GLY A 76 -13.53 -5.48 0.92
N TYR A 77 -13.45 -6.78 0.63
CA TYR A 77 -14.61 -7.67 0.66
C TYR A 77 -15.22 -7.77 2.07
N ILE A 78 -14.40 -7.91 3.11
CA ILE A 78 -14.85 -7.94 4.51
C ILE A 78 -15.58 -6.65 4.86
N MET A 79 -15.00 -5.49 4.46
CA MET A 79 -15.62 -4.18 4.67
C MET A 79 -16.99 -4.09 3.99
N ALA A 80 -17.05 -4.43 2.71
CA ALA A 80 -18.30 -4.43 1.93
C ALA A 80 -19.34 -5.38 2.52
N PHE A 81 -18.93 -6.54 3.01
CA PHE A 81 -19.82 -7.52 3.64
C PHE A 81 -20.46 -6.96 4.93
N LEU A 82 -19.66 -6.30 5.80
CA LEU A 82 -20.17 -5.68 7.01
C LEU A 82 -21.24 -4.61 6.70
N GLN A 83 -20.95 -3.77 5.71
CA GLN A 83 -21.87 -2.69 5.34
C GLN A 83 -23.15 -3.20 4.67
N THR A 84 -23.01 -4.14 3.70
CA THR A 84 -24.16 -4.55 2.86
C THR A 84 -25.00 -5.64 3.48
N LYS A 85 -24.39 -6.61 4.18
CA LYS A 85 -25.10 -7.76 4.76
C LYS A 85 -25.49 -7.54 6.21
N LEU A 86 -24.64 -6.93 7.00
CA LEU A 86 -24.91 -6.67 8.41
C LEU A 86 -25.51 -5.28 8.65
N GLY A 87 -25.56 -4.41 7.63
CA GLY A 87 -26.14 -3.07 7.74
C GLY A 87 -25.39 -2.17 8.73
N VAL A 88 -24.11 -2.45 8.98
CA VAL A 88 -23.29 -1.66 9.89
C VAL A 88 -22.99 -0.31 9.24
N GLU A 89 -23.12 0.76 10.00
CA GLU A 89 -22.75 2.11 9.54
C GLU A 89 -21.28 2.15 9.08
N SER A 90 -21.02 2.84 7.98
CA SER A 90 -19.71 2.86 7.31
C SER A 90 -18.57 3.23 8.24
N ILE A 91 -18.74 4.24 9.06
CA ILE A 91 -17.71 4.71 10.01
C ILE A 91 -17.40 3.61 11.03
N LEU A 92 -18.44 2.99 11.59
CA LEU A 92 -18.27 1.91 12.57
C LEU A 92 -17.65 0.66 11.94
N ALA A 93 -18.10 0.26 10.76
CA ALA A 93 -17.51 -0.83 10.00
C ALA A 93 -16.02 -0.59 9.71
N GLY A 94 -15.65 0.64 9.31
CA GLY A 94 -14.27 1.05 9.06
C GLY A 94 -13.38 0.91 10.29
N ILE A 95 -13.84 1.35 11.45
CA ILE A 95 -13.09 1.24 12.72
C ILE A 95 -12.88 -0.23 13.10
N ILE A 96 -13.94 -1.06 13.00
CA ILE A 96 -13.87 -2.49 13.34
C ILE A 96 -12.88 -3.19 12.41
N VAL A 97 -12.99 -2.99 11.10
CA VAL A 97 -12.11 -3.61 10.11
C VAL A 97 -10.68 -3.15 10.31
N ASN A 98 -10.43 -1.85 10.47
CA ASN A 98 -9.09 -1.30 10.68
C ASN A 98 -8.42 -1.88 11.93
N THR A 99 -9.15 -2.00 13.04
CA THR A 99 -8.63 -2.61 14.28
C THR A 99 -8.35 -4.11 14.09
N GLY A 100 -9.23 -4.83 13.41
CA GLY A 100 -9.02 -6.24 13.06
C GLY A 100 -7.80 -6.44 12.14
N LEU A 101 -7.68 -5.60 11.12
CA LEU A 101 -6.53 -5.63 10.19
C LEU A 101 -5.20 -5.34 10.87
N TYR A 102 -5.19 -4.49 11.89
CA TYR A 102 -3.97 -4.26 12.67
C TYR A 102 -3.42 -5.56 13.28
N THR A 103 -4.29 -6.38 13.84
CA THR A 103 -3.89 -7.69 14.41
C THR A 103 -3.42 -8.65 13.32
N VAL A 104 -4.11 -8.67 12.18
CA VAL A 104 -3.74 -9.51 11.04
C VAL A 104 -2.39 -9.07 10.45
N ASN A 105 -2.15 -7.76 10.35
CA ASN A 105 -0.87 -7.21 9.92
C ASN A 105 0.28 -7.64 10.83
N LEU A 106 0.08 -7.54 12.15
CA LEU A 106 1.08 -7.96 13.12
C LEU A 106 1.37 -9.46 13.02
N ALA A 107 0.34 -10.28 12.84
CA ALA A 107 0.51 -11.72 12.63
C ALA A 107 1.22 -12.02 11.29
N ALA A 108 0.87 -11.33 10.20
CA ALA A 108 1.52 -11.46 8.90
C ALA A 108 3.00 -11.08 8.96
N MET A 109 3.39 -10.11 9.79
CA MET A 109 4.77 -9.69 10.00
C MET A 109 5.52 -10.60 11.02
N GLY A 110 4.94 -11.72 11.45
CA GLY A 110 5.55 -12.63 12.42
C GLY A 110 5.69 -12.00 13.81
N PHE A 111 4.74 -11.18 14.23
CA PHE A 111 4.71 -10.44 15.49
C PHE A 111 5.92 -9.51 15.70
N SER A 112 6.61 -9.13 14.62
CA SER A 112 7.65 -8.11 14.68
C SER A 112 7.13 -6.79 14.11
N SER A 113 7.40 -5.68 14.78
CA SER A 113 6.99 -4.34 14.33
C SER A 113 7.78 -3.84 13.14
N ASN A 114 8.84 -4.54 12.73
CA ASN A 114 9.75 -4.09 11.70
C ASN A 114 10.27 -5.26 10.88
N LEU A 115 10.08 -5.18 9.57
CA LEU A 115 10.61 -6.14 8.60
C LEU A 115 11.75 -5.50 7.83
N SER A 116 12.95 -6.09 7.93
CA SER A 116 14.12 -5.63 7.21
C SER A 116 14.15 -6.22 5.80
N LEU A 117 13.91 -5.38 4.79
CA LEU A 117 13.95 -5.74 3.37
C LEU A 117 15.32 -5.48 2.72
N PHE A 118 16.36 -5.12 3.50
CA PHE A 118 17.67 -4.73 2.98
C PHE A 118 18.40 -5.81 2.17
N LYS A 119 18.04 -7.07 2.33
CA LYS A 119 18.68 -8.21 1.64
C LYS A 119 17.75 -8.89 0.62
N CYS A 120 16.58 -8.35 0.38
CA CYS A 120 15.58 -8.97 -0.49
C CYS A 120 15.48 -8.24 -1.81
N ASP A 121 15.31 -8.99 -2.89
CA ASP A 121 14.98 -8.43 -4.19
C ASP A 121 13.54 -7.93 -4.17
N THR A 122 13.40 -6.63 -4.42
CA THR A 122 12.11 -5.97 -4.56
C THR A 122 11.87 -5.65 -6.04
N ILE A 123 10.64 -5.28 -6.39
CA ILE A 123 10.31 -4.82 -7.75
C ILE A 123 11.22 -3.65 -8.13
N TYR A 124 11.57 -2.79 -7.17
CA TYR A 124 12.50 -1.68 -7.38
C TYR A 124 13.92 -2.15 -7.71
N SER A 125 14.42 -3.26 -7.13
CA SER A 125 15.74 -3.81 -7.44
C SER A 125 15.76 -4.42 -8.84
N LEU A 126 14.70 -5.07 -9.27
CA LEU A 126 14.54 -5.59 -10.63
C LEU A 126 14.50 -4.45 -11.66
N THR A 127 13.75 -3.39 -11.37
CA THR A 127 13.64 -2.23 -12.27
C THR A 127 14.95 -1.44 -12.35
N LYS A 128 15.72 -1.40 -11.26
CA LYS A 128 17.06 -0.80 -11.24
C LYS A 128 18.01 -1.47 -12.24
N GLY A 129 17.93 -2.78 -12.41
CA GLY A 129 18.71 -3.53 -13.39
C GLY A 129 18.39 -3.16 -14.85
N VAL A 130 17.17 -2.68 -15.10
CA VAL A 130 16.68 -2.30 -16.44
C VAL A 130 16.91 -0.83 -16.75
N LEU A 131 16.65 0.08 -15.81
CA LEU A 131 16.69 1.53 -16.03
C LEU A 131 17.97 2.22 -15.56
N GLY A 132 18.82 1.60 -14.74
CA GLY A 132 20.20 2.05 -14.42
C GLY A 132 20.34 3.43 -13.77
N THR A 133 19.28 4.13 -13.41
CA THR A 133 19.31 5.53 -12.96
C THR A 133 18.72 5.72 -11.57
N THR A 134 19.15 6.76 -10.88
CA THR A 134 18.62 7.17 -9.55
C THR A 134 17.12 7.50 -9.59
N TRP A 135 16.60 7.80 -10.77
CA TRP A 135 15.22 8.22 -10.99
C TRP A 135 14.23 7.07 -11.19
N TYR A 136 14.72 5.81 -11.26
CA TYR A 136 13.86 4.65 -11.52
C TYR A 136 12.69 4.50 -10.53
N LYS A 137 12.89 4.83 -9.27
CA LYS A 137 11.86 4.76 -8.24
C LYS A 137 10.74 5.77 -8.46
N LEU A 138 11.12 7.02 -8.79
CA LEU A 138 10.15 8.07 -9.13
C LEU A 138 9.39 7.73 -10.41
N ILE A 139 10.08 7.20 -11.43
CA ILE A 139 9.46 6.81 -12.70
C ILE A 139 8.48 5.66 -12.46
N VAL A 140 8.84 4.64 -11.69
CA VAL A 140 7.94 3.50 -11.41
C VAL A 140 6.74 3.95 -10.60
N SER A 141 6.92 4.76 -9.56
CA SER A 141 5.80 5.24 -8.75
C SER A 141 4.89 6.19 -9.52
N ALA A 142 5.46 7.09 -10.34
CA ALA A 142 4.69 7.98 -11.21
C ALA A 142 3.94 7.19 -12.30
N LEU A 143 4.57 6.19 -12.90
CA LEU A 143 3.94 5.34 -13.92
C LEU A 143 2.75 4.56 -13.35
N ILE A 144 2.84 4.06 -12.12
CA ILE A 144 1.73 3.38 -11.44
C ILE A 144 0.55 4.35 -11.20
N VAL A 145 0.85 5.60 -10.88
CA VAL A 145 -0.18 6.65 -10.74
C VAL A 145 -0.80 7.01 -12.08
N ASP A 146 0.01 7.15 -13.13
CA ASP A 146 -0.40 7.62 -14.46
C ASP A 146 -1.24 6.58 -15.22
N VAL A 147 -0.90 5.29 -15.11
CA VAL A 147 -1.67 4.19 -15.72
C VAL A 147 -3.12 4.13 -15.20
N ARG A 148 -3.41 4.72 -14.05
CA ARG A 148 -4.76 4.73 -13.48
C ARG A 148 -5.61 5.95 -13.87
N PHE A 149 -5.01 6.91 -14.59
CA PHE A 149 -5.69 8.08 -15.14
C PHE A 149 -5.40 8.23 -16.63
N PRO A 150 -6.06 7.49 -17.53
CA PRO A 150 -6.27 7.99 -18.87
C PRO A 150 -7.31 9.11 -18.76
N LEU A 151 -6.87 10.33 -18.96
CA LEU A 151 -7.75 11.48 -19.26
C LEU A 151 -8.67 11.16 -20.42
#